data_14331c65fb31ffe9738faef927f4cfd3
#
_entry.id   14331c65fb31ffe9738faef927f4cfd3
#
_cell.length_a   1.000
_cell.length_b   1.000
_cell.length_c   1.000
_cell.angle_alpha   90.00
_cell.angle_beta   90.00
_cell.angle_gamma   90.00
#
_symmetry.space_group_name_H-M   'P 1'
#
loop_
_entity.id
_entity.type
_entity.pdbx_description
1 polymer ?
#
loop_
_entity_poly.entity_id
_entity_poly.type
_entity_poly.pdbx_seq_one_letter_code
_entity_poly.pdbx_strand_id
1 'polypeptide(L)'
;TCALPISNLFGYVKGAFTGAQSDKAGAFEAANGGMLFLDEVHRLDAQGQEKLFTWLDRKEIYRVGETAQGLPISLRLVFATTEDIHSTFLTTFLRRIPILVSLPDLQHRSREEKEALTLQFFWQEARTLAARLQLTPRLLQVLTQYVYRGNVGELKNVVKYAVASAWARSPGREMLTVRLHDLPENVMAATPALS
;
A
#
# COMPACT_ATOMS: atom_id res chain seq x y z
N THR A 1 9.40 2.21 -11.70
CA THR A 1 9.10 3.19 -10.64
C THR A 1 8.85 4.54 -11.28
N CYS A 2 7.60 4.82 -11.62
CA CYS A 2 7.23 6.09 -12.24
C CYS A 2 7.06 7.12 -11.13
N ALA A 3 7.88 8.17 -11.13
CA ALA A 3 7.53 9.41 -10.44
C ALA A 3 6.12 9.79 -10.90
N LEU A 4 5.27 10.28 -9.99
CA LEU A 4 3.95 10.77 -10.37
C LEU A 4 4.16 12.00 -11.27
N PRO A 5 3.92 11.93 -12.60
CA PRO A 5 4.16 13.07 -13.46
C PRO A 5 3.21 14.19 -13.06
N ILE A 6 3.74 15.39 -12.84
CA ILE A 6 2.95 16.59 -12.48
C ILE A 6 1.78 16.77 -13.45
N SER A 7 2.02 16.52 -14.73
CA SER A 7 1.01 16.60 -15.78
C SER A 7 -0.16 15.63 -15.63
N ASN A 8 0.07 14.46 -15.05
CA ASN A 8 -1.02 13.52 -14.74
C ASN A 8 -1.79 13.92 -13.49
N LEU A 9 -1.11 14.52 -12.53
CA LEU A 9 -1.70 14.92 -11.26
C LEU A 9 -2.51 16.22 -11.39
N PHE A 10 -1.92 17.25 -11.98
CA PHE A 10 -2.50 18.60 -12.09
C PHE A 10 -3.09 18.92 -13.46
N GLY A 11 -2.88 18.07 -14.46
CA GLY A 11 -3.25 18.37 -15.84
C GLY A 11 -2.28 19.35 -16.52
N TYR A 12 -2.55 19.68 -17.78
CA TYR A 12 -1.76 20.65 -18.55
C TYR A 12 -2.63 21.36 -19.59
N VAL A 13 -2.19 22.54 -19.99
CA VAL A 13 -2.78 23.29 -21.09
C VAL A 13 -2.02 23.01 -22.38
N LYS A 14 -2.66 23.24 -23.51
CA LYS A 14 -2.03 23.15 -24.84
C LYS A 14 -0.76 24.01 -24.87
N GLY A 15 0.33 23.43 -25.37
CA GLY A 15 1.62 24.13 -25.48
C GLY A 15 2.46 24.15 -24.21
N ALA A 16 2.02 23.53 -23.12
CA ALA A 16 2.75 23.49 -21.85
C ALA A 16 4.15 22.84 -21.97
N PHE A 17 4.30 21.90 -22.90
CA PHE A 17 5.57 21.23 -23.24
C PHE A 17 5.49 20.65 -24.65
N THR A 18 6.65 20.21 -25.17
CA THR A 18 6.72 19.59 -26.51
C THR A 18 5.82 18.34 -26.55
N GLY A 19 4.79 18.37 -27.41
CA GLY A 19 3.80 17.29 -27.53
C GLY A 19 2.46 17.56 -26.84
N ALA A 20 2.29 18.64 -26.08
CA ALA A 20 1.01 19.05 -25.51
C ALA A 20 0.11 19.70 -26.57
N GLN A 21 -0.57 18.88 -27.39
CA GLN A 21 -1.40 19.33 -28.50
C GLN A 21 -2.78 19.84 -28.08
N SER A 22 -3.26 19.45 -26.91
CA SER A 22 -4.57 19.85 -26.35
C SER A 22 -4.49 19.96 -24.83
N ASP A 23 -5.48 20.58 -24.22
CA ASP A 23 -5.64 20.60 -22.78
C ASP A 23 -5.95 19.20 -22.26
N LYS A 24 -5.42 18.87 -21.07
CA LYS A 24 -5.72 17.63 -20.38
C LYS A 24 -5.99 17.88 -18.91
N ALA A 25 -7.12 17.39 -18.42
CA ALA A 25 -7.45 17.38 -17.00
C ALA A 25 -6.56 16.41 -16.24
N GLY A 26 -6.22 16.75 -14.99
CA GLY A 26 -5.44 15.92 -14.10
C GLY A 26 -6.29 15.16 -13.08
N ALA A 27 -5.61 14.35 -12.23
CA ALA A 27 -6.26 13.56 -11.20
C ALA A 27 -6.99 14.43 -10.17
N PHE A 28 -6.49 15.65 -9.87
CA PHE A 28 -7.17 16.58 -8.97
C PHE A 28 -8.55 16.97 -9.50
N GLU A 29 -8.66 17.28 -10.78
CA GLU A 29 -9.94 17.63 -11.41
C GLU A 29 -10.89 16.43 -11.45
N ALA A 30 -10.36 15.25 -11.79
CA ALA A 30 -11.14 14.02 -11.82
C ALA A 30 -11.69 13.61 -10.43
N ALA A 31 -10.96 13.95 -9.36
CA ALA A 31 -11.35 13.65 -7.99
C ALA A 31 -12.15 14.79 -7.30
N ASN A 32 -12.49 15.86 -8.04
CA ASN A 32 -13.21 16.98 -7.46
C ASN A 32 -14.56 16.55 -6.86
N GLY A 33 -14.85 16.98 -5.62
CA GLY A 33 -15.99 16.53 -4.86
C GLY A 33 -15.82 15.19 -4.14
N GLY A 34 -14.70 14.49 -4.34
CA GLY A 34 -14.43 13.16 -3.81
C GLY A 34 -13.15 13.07 -2.97
N MET A 35 -12.36 12.03 -3.24
CA MET A 35 -11.11 11.73 -2.54
C MET A 35 -10.01 11.42 -3.57
N LEU A 36 -8.81 11.93 -3.30
CA LEU A 36 -7.59 11.60 -4.03
C LEU A 36 -6.59 10.95 -3.08
N PHE A 37 -6.14 9.75 -3.41
CA PHE A 37 -5.10 9.03 -2.68
C PHE A 37 -3.79 9.13 -3.46
N LEU A 38 -2.75 9.68 -2.83
CA LEU A 38 -1.40 9.80 -3.38
C LEU A 38 -0.46 8.87 -2.64
N ASP A 39 -0.12 7.76 -3.27
CA ASP A 39 0.86 6.81 -2.77
C ASP A 39 2.27 7.28 -3.12
N GLU A 40 3.23 6.98 -2.24
CA GLU A 40 4.65 7.35 -2.41
C GLU A 40 4.85 8.85 -2.68
N VAL A 41 4.15 9.70 -1.92
CA VAL A 41 4.12 11.16 -2.11
C VAL A 41 5.51 11.81 -2.05
N HIS A 42 6.48 11.16 -1.40
CA HIS A 42 7.89 11.62 -1.37
C HIS A 42 8.56 11.63 -2.75
N ARG A 43 7.96 10.98 -3.76
CA ARG A 43 8.47 10.98 -5.14
C ARG A 43 8.02 12.16 -5.97
N LEU A 44 7.20 13.05 -5.42
CA LEU A 44 6.90 14.32 -6.08
C LEU A 44 8.16 15.17 -6.14
N ASP A 45 8.45 15.69 -7.33
CA ASP A 45 9.51 16.67 -7.51
C ASP A 45 9.16 18.02 -6.85
N ALA A 46 10.11 18.94 -6.81
CA ALA A 46 9.94 20.24 -6.17
C ALA A 46 8.74 21.02 -6.75
N GLN A 47 8.53 20.95 -8.06
CA GLN A 47 7.41 21.62 -8.73
C GLN A 47 6.05 21.00 -8.35
N GLY A 48 5.98 19.67 -8.26
CA GLY A 48 4.79 18.97 -7.80
C GLY A 48 4.47 19.29 -6.34
N GLN A 49 5.48 19.37 -5.49
CA GLN A 49 5.31 19.77 -4.09
C GLN A 49 4.80 21.20 -3.97
N GLU A 50 5.32 22.16 -4.76
CA GLU A 50 4.88 23.55 -4.76
C GLU A 50 3.41 23.69 -5.18
N LYS A 51 3.00 22.99 -6.25
CA LYS A 51 1.60 22.95 -6.68
C LYS A 51 0.69 22.34 -5.62
N LEU A 52 1.16 21.31 -4.94
CA LEU A 52 0.43 20.69 -3.84
C LEU A 52 0.27 21.64 -2.66
N PHE A 53 1.29 22.44 -2.31
CA PHE A 53 1.20 23.48 -1.28
C PHE A 53 0.16 24.54 -1.65
N THR A 54 0.16 24.98 -2.91
CA THR A 54 -0.81 25.95 -3.41
C THR A 54 -2.23 25.44 -3.21
N TRP A 55 -2.50 24.18 -3.53
CA TRP A 55 -3.81 23.59 -3.29
C TRP A 55 -4.15 23.46 -1.80
N LEU A 56 -3.20 23.05 -0.95
CA LEU A 56 -3.42 22.95 0.49
C LEU A 56 -3.83 24.29 1.10
N ASP A 57 -3.24 25.39 0.64
CA ASP A 57 -3.47 26.72 1.17
C ASP A 57 -4.71 27.41 0.55
N ARG A 58 -4.92 27.28 -0.77
CA ARG A 58 -5.93 28.06 -1.52
C ARG A 58 -7.10 27.23 -2.02
N LYS A 59 -6.99 25.89 -2.00
CA LYS A 59 -7.96 24.96 -2.62
C LYS A 59 -8.14 25.17 -4.11
N GLU A 60 -7.10 25.66 -4.76
CA GLU A 60 -7.02 25.88 -6.19
C GLU A 60 -5.82 25.15 -6.78
N ILE A 61 -5.97 24.60 -7.96
CA ILE A 61 -4.88 24.05 -8.75
C ILE A 61 -4.63 24.87 -9.99
N TYR A 62 -3.40 24.84 -10.46
CA TYR A 62 -2.99 25.39 -11.77
C TYR A 62 -2.47 24.26 -12.62
N ARG A 63 -3.02 24.09 -13.82
CA ARG A 63 -2.50 23.14 -14.78
C ARG A 63 -1.06 23.49 -15.15
N VAL A 64 -0.29 22.52 -15.62
CA VAL A 64 1.06 22.78 -16.14
C VAL A 64 0.95 23.72 -17.34
N GLY A 65 1.73 24.79 -17.33
CA GLY A 65 1.68 25.85 -18.34
C GLY A 65 0.64 26.96 -18.10
N GLU A 66 -0.23 26.82 -17.08
CA GLU A 66 -1.21 27.85 -16.67
C GLU A 66 -0.71 28.59 -15.44
N THR A 67 -0.78 29.92 -15.45
CA THR A 67 -0.38 30.77 -14.34
C THR A 67 -1.44 31.81 -13.93
N ALA A 68 -2.41 32.07 -14.78
CA ALA A 68 -3.37 33.15 -14.60
C ALA A 68 -4.67 32.66 -13.96
N GLN A 69 -5.16 31.48 -14.30
CA GLN A 69 -6.47 31.01 -13.89
C GLN A 69 -6.36 29.73 -13.05
N GLY A 70 -6.54 29.89 -11.72
CA GLY A 70 -6.68 28.76 -10.80
C GLY A 70 -8.04 28.07 -10.96
N LEU A 71 -8.05 26.76 -10.87
CA LEU A 71 -9.26 25.94 -10.83
C LEU A 71 -9.59 25.60 -9.38
N PRO A 72 -10.74 26.03 -8.85
CA PRO A 72 -11.16 25.66 -7.49
C PRO A 72 -11.47 24.15 -7.44
N ILE A 73 -10.79 23.44 -6.56
CA ILE A 73 -10.95 21.99 -6.37
C ILE A 73 -11.24 21.70 -4.89
N SER A 74 -12.36 21.06 -4.63
CA SER A 74 -12.74 20.60 -3.31
C SER A 74 -12.67 19.09 -3.26
N LEU A 75 -11.69 18.54 -2.53
CA LEU A 75 -11.53 17.08 -2.37
C LEU A 75 -10.92 16.75 -1.01
N ARG A 76 -11.02 15.50 -0.59
CA ARG A 76 -10.26 14.94 0.52
C ARG A 76 -8.97 14.34 -0.01
N LEU A 77 -7.83 14.79 0.52
CA LEU A 77 -6.52 14.31 0.10
C LEU A 77 -5.95 13.37 1.16
N VAL A 78 -5.48 12.21 0.71
CA VAL A 78 -4.82 11.21 1.55
C VAL A 78 -3.44 10.94 0.95
N PHE A 79 -2.41 11.01 1.78
CA PHE A 79 -1.03 10.71 1.40
C PHE A 79 -0.57 9.41 2.03
N ALA A 80 0.24 8.66 1.29
CA ALA A 80 1.00 7.55 1.83
C ALA A 80 2.48 7.68 1.46
N THR A 81 3.35 7.26 2.37
CA THR A 81 4.80 7.20 2.14
C THR A 81 5.40 6.09 2.99
N THR A 82 6.47 5.49 2.49
CA THR A 82 7.32 4.55 3.23
C THR A 82 8.51 5.24 3.90
N GLU A 83 8.76 6.51 3.57
CA GLU A 83 9.87 7.29 4.09
C GLU A 83 9.54 7.94 5.44
N ASP A 84 10.58 8.23 6.23
CA ASP A 84 10.41 9.03 7.43
C ASP A 84 9.95 10.45 7.06
N ILE A 85 8.74 10.80 7.52
CA ILE A 85 8.09 12.07 7.20
C ILE A 85 8.89 13.28 7.71
N HIS A 86 9.59 13.16 8.84
CA HIS A 86 10.32 14.25 9.44
C HIS A 86 11.65 14.55 8.75
N SER A 87 12.27 13.55 8.15
CA SER A 87 13.50 13.70 7.38
C SER A 87 13.28 14.03 5.91
N THR A 88 12.15 13.59 5.35
CA THR A 88 11.86 13.67 3.91
C THR A 88 11.07 14.90 3.53
N PHE A 89 10.16 15.36 4.40
CA PHE A 89 9.29 16.48 4.10
C PHE A 89 9.64 17.72 4.91
N LEU A 90 9.47 18.89 4.26
CA LEU A 90 9.63 20.15 4.94
C LEU A 90 8.63 20.29 6.10
N THR A 91 9.10 20.83 7.22
CA THR A 91 8.24 21.11 8.40
C THR A 91 7.02 21.94 8.03
N THR A 92 7.15 22.84 7.06
CA THR A 92 6.05 23.65 6.52
C THR A 92 4.97 22.83 5.83
N PHE A 93 5.34 21.70 5.20
CA PHE A 93 4.38 20.76 4.62
C PHE A 93 3.61 19.99 5.70
N LEU A 94 4.33 19.43 6.67
CA LEU A 94 3.74 18.64 7.75
C LEU A 94 2.73 19.45 8.58
N ARG A 95 2.97 20.75 8.78
CA ARG A 95 2.03 21.63 9.49
C ARG A 95 0.67 21.78 8.81
N ARG A 96 0.58 21.51 7.50
CA ARG A 96 -0.66 21.59 6.72
C ARG A 96 -1.45 20.28 6.70
N ILE A 97 -0.87 19.21 7.24
CA ILE A 97 -1.49 17.89 7.31
C ILE A 97 -1.99 17.69 8.74
N PRO A 98 -3.31 17.79 8.98
CA PRO A 98 -3.85 17.80 10.34
C PRO A 98 -3.82 16.43 11.01
N ILE A 99 -3.76 15.35 10.22
CA ILE A 99 -3.82 13.97 10.73
C ILE A 99 -2.66 13.18 10.17
N LEU A 100 -1.80 12.69 11.06
CA LEU A 100 -0.72 11.77 10.74
C LEU A 100 -1.02 10.41 11.38
N VAL A 101 -0.95 9.36 10.57
CA VAL A 101 -1.16 7.98 11.02
C VAL A 101 0.07 7.17 10.68
N SER A 102 0.71 6.59 11.70
CA SER A 102 1.81 5.65 11.53
C SER A 102 1.26 4.23 11.58
N LEU A 103 1.54 3.44 10.53
CA LEU A 103 1.23 2.02 10.50
C LEU A 103 2.49 1.25 10.89
N PRO A 104 2.50 0.59 12.05
CA PRO A 104 3.64 -0.22 12.45
C PRO A 104 3.83 -1.38 11.49
N ASP A 105 5.08 -1.73 11.21
CA ASP A 105 5.41 -2.94 10.49
C ASP A 105 4.94 -4.20 11.25
N LEU A 106 4.94 -5.33 10.56
CA LEU A 106 4.44 -6.57 11.14
C LEU A 106 5.23 -7.00 12.38
N GLN A 107 6.53 -6.71 12.43
CA GLN A 107 7.40 -7.08 13.55
C GLN A 107 6.99 -6.38 14.87
N HIS A 108 6.55 -5.12 14.76
CA HIS A 108 6.15 -4.29 15.91
C HIS A 108 4.68 -4.41 16.28
N ARG A 109 3.91 -5.27 15.59
CA ARG A 109 2.51 -5.54 15.96
C ARG A 109 2.40 -6.58 17.07
N SER A 110 1.30 -6.55 17.80
CA SER A 110 1.02 -7.54 18.83
C SER A 110 0.89 -8.95 18.24
N ARG A 111 1.01 -9.97 19.10
CA ARG A 111 0.81 -11.35 18.68
C ARG A 111 -0.59 -11.59 18.16
N GLU A 112 -1.59 -11.01 18.81
CA GLU A 112 -3.01 -11.12 18.47
C GLU A 112 -3.28 -10.51 17.07
N GLU A 113 -2.68 -9.35 16.77
CA GLU A 113 -2.79 -8.73 15.46
C GLU A 113 -2.13 -9.58 14.37
N LYS A 114 -0.94 -10.13 14.62
CA LYS A 114 -0.26 -11.05 13.70
C LYS A 114 -1.10 -12.30 13.43
N GLU A 115 -1.68 -12.87 14.47
CA GLU A 115 -2.56 -14.04 14.35
C GLU A 115 -3.81 -13.72 13.55
N ALA A 116 -4.47 -12.60 13.85
CA ALA A 116 -5.67 -12.16 13.13
C ALA A 116 -5.38 -11.94 11.63
N LEU A 117 -4.26 -11.29 11.28
CA LEU A 117 -3.85 -11.10 9.88
C LEU A 117 -3.55 -12.43 9.20
N THR A 118 -2.86 -13.34 9.88
CA THR A 118 -2.54 -14.67 9.36
C THR A 118 -3.81 -15.44 9.06
N LEU A 119 -4.76 -15.48 9.99
CA LEU A 119 -6.06 -16.14 9.81
C LEU A 119 -6.88 -15.50 8.69
N GLN A 120 -6.84 -14.17 8.55
CA GLN A 120 -7.51 -13.45 7.47
C GLN A 120 -6.97 -13.87 6.10
N PHE A 121 -5.65 -14.01 5.95
CA PHE A 121 -5.06 -14.46 4.68
C PHE A 121 -5.42 -15.93 4.39
N PHE A 122 -5.39 -16.81 5.37
CA PHE A 122 -5.87 -18.18 5.17
C PHE A 122 -7.34 -18.22 4.76
N TRP A 123 -8.18 -17.39 5.35
CA TRP A 123 -9.57 -17.30 4.98
C TRP A 123 -9.79 -16.80 3.54
N GLN A 124 -8.99 -15.83 3.09
CA GLN A 124 -9.02 -15.37 1.69
C GLN A 124 -8.66 -16.49 0.72
N GLU A 125 -7.60 -17.25 1.01
CA GLU A 125 -7.20 -18.40 0.17
C GLU A 125 -8.27 -19.52 0.20
N ALA A 126 -8.86 -19.82 1.35
CA ALA A 126 -9.94 -20.78 1.49
C ALA A 126 -11.12 -20.43 0.57
N ARG A 127 -11.51 -19.15 0.55
CA ARG A 127 -12.58 -18.67 -0.34
C ARG A 127 -12.23 -18.81 -1.82
N THR A 128 -10.99 -18.51 -2.18
CA THR A 128 -10.52 -18.63 -3.58
C THR A 128 -10.57 -20.06 -4.07
N LEU A 129 -10.26 -21.03 -3.20
CA LEU A 129 -10.27 -22.46 -3.53
C LEU A 129 -11.64 -23.13 -3.31
N ALA A 130 -12.64 -22.41 -2.77
CA ALA A 130 -13.92 -22.97 -2.30
C ALA A 130 -13.72 -24.18 -1.37
N ALA A 131 -12.67 -24.16 -0.53
CA ALA A 131 -12.30 -25.25 0.38
C ALA A 131 -12.30 -24.76 1.83
N ARG A 132 -12.50 -25.70 2.77
CA ARG A 132 -12.29 -25.47 4.19
C ARG A 132 -10.81 -25.73 4.54
N LEU A 133 -10.21 -24.84 5.32
CA LEU A 133 -8.84 -25.02 5.79
C LEU A 133 -8.85 -25.44 7.26
N GLN A 134 -8.04 -26.45 7.56
CA GLN A 134 -7.71 -26.86 8.91
C GLN A 134 -6.25 -26.47 9.19
N LEU A 135 -6.04 -25.62 10.20
CA LEU A 135 -4.73 -25.13 10.58
C LEU A 135 -4.31 -25.75 11.90
N THR A 136 -3.06 -26.15 12.02
CA THR A 136 -2.54 -26.65 13.30
C THR A 136 -2.10 -25.50 14.19
N PRO A 137 -2.26 -25.58 15.54
CA PRO A 137 -1.77 -24.53 16.44
C PRO A 137 -0.27 -24.24 16.26
N ARG A 138 0.51 -25.28 15.96
CA ARG A 138 1.95 -25.14 15.73
C ARG A 138 2.26 -24.33 14.46
N LEU A 139 1.49 -24.51 13.38
CA LEU A 139 1.62 -23.71 12.17
C LEU A 139 1.41 -22.23 12.47
N LEU A 140 0.34 -21.88 13.19
CA LEU A 140 0.03 -20.51 13.56
C LEU A 140 1.12 -19.91 14.46
N GLN A 141 1.62 -20.68 15.42
CA GLN A 141 2.72 -20.25 16.28
C GLN A 141 3.97 -19.89 15.44
N VAL A 142 4.38 -20.73 14.52
CA VAL A 142 5.54 -20.47 13.65
C VAL A 142 5.33 -19.23 12.82
N LEU A 143 4.18 -19.11 12.18
CA LEU A 143 3.86 -17.96 11.33
C LEU A 143 3.82 -16.63 12.10
N THR A 144 3.36 -16.64 13.36
CA THR A 144 3.30 -15.43 14.20
C THR A 144 4.65 -15.05 14.80
N GLN A 145 5.57 -16.00 14.96
CA GLN A 145 6.91 -15.78 15.50
C GLN A 145 7.96 -15.45 14.45
N TYR A 146 7.72 -15.83 13.18
CA TYR A 146 8.65 -15.58 12.10
C TYR A 146 8.83 -14.09 11.82
N VAL A 147 10.07 -13.67 11.54
CA VAL A 147 10.41 -12.28 11.22
C VAL A 147 10.33 -12.09 9.70
N TYR A 148 9.26 -11.43 9.27
CA TYR A 148 9.01 -11.15 7.86
C TYR A 148 9.75 -9.87 7.42
N ARG A 149 10.83 -10.00 6.66
CA ARG A 149 11.56 -8.83 6.11
C ARG A 149 10.74 -8.07 5.08
N GLY A 150 9.92 -8.78 4.30
CA GLY A 150 8.95 -8.21 3.35
C GLY A 150 7.61 -7.84 3.99
N ASN A 151 7.56 -7.75 5.33
CA ASN A 151 6.42 -7.28 6.10
C ASN A 151 5.13 -8.08 5.81
N VAL A 152 3.98 -7.43 5.81
CA VAL A 152 2.64 -8.04 5.57
C VAL A 152 2.57 -8.72 4.19
N GLY A 153 3.25 -8.17 3.17
CA GLY A 153 3.32 -8.77 1.84
C GLY A 153 3.98 -10.13 1.83
N GLU A 154 5.08 -10.29 2.57
CA GLU A 154 5.76 -11.58 2.70
C GLU A 154 4.90 -12.60 3.46
N LEU A 155 4.28 -12.22 4.57
CA LEU A 155 3.35 -13.08 5.30
C LEU A 155 2.23 -13.60 4.37
N LYS A 156 1.62 -12.71 3.58
CA LYS A 156 0.58 -13.09 2.62
C LYS A 156 1.09 -14.11 1.59
N ASN A 157 2.30 -13.92 1.07
CA ASN A 157 2.91 -14.84 0.12
C ASN A 157 3.24 -16.19 0.76
N VAL A 158 3.72 -16.22 1.99
CA VAL A 158 3.99 -17.45 2.76
C VAL A 158 2.69 -18.24 2.98
N VAL A 159 1.61 -17.57 3.36
CA VAL A 159 0.29 -18.22 3.52
C VAL A 159 -0.19 -18.80 2.19
N LYS A 160 -0.10 -18.02 1.12
CA LYS A 160 -0.49 -18.47 -0.23
C LYS A 160 0.30 -19.69 -0.67
N TYR A 161 1.62 -19.68 -0.45
CA TYR A 161 2.47 -20.82 -0.75
C TYR A 161 2.07 -22.06 0.05
N ALA A 162 1.84 -21.92 1.37
CA ALA A 162 1.45 -23.02 2.25
C ALA A 162 0.12 -23.66 1.82
N VAL A 163 -0.86 -22.85 1.44
CA VAL A 163 -2.15 -23.34 0.95
C VAL A 163 -1.99 -24.04 -0.40
N ALA A 164 -1.21 -23.49 -1.32
CA ALA A 164 -0.94 -24.10 -2.62
C ALA A 164 -0.20 -25.44 -2.46
N SER A 165 0.76 -25.54 -1.56
CA SER A 165 1.46 -26.79 -1.22
C SER A 165 0.49 -27.84 -0.67
N ALA A 166 -0.37 -27.47 0.27
CA ALA A 166 -1.39 -28.38 0.82
C ALA A 166 -2.38 -28.84 -0.24
N TRP A 167 -2.81 -27.94 -1.13
CA TRP A 167 -3.69 -28.26 -2.25
C TRP A 167 -3.05 -29.26 -3.23
N ALA A 168 -1.80 -29.01 -3.62
CA ALA A 168 -1.06 -29.89 -4.52
C ALA A 168 -0.95 -31.34 -3.98
N ARG A 169 -0.86 -31.48 -2.66
CA ARG A 169 -0.81 -32.79 -1.97
C ARG A 169 -2.16 -33.51 -1.94
N SER A 170 -3.27 -32.79 -1.97
CA SER A 170 -4.63 -33.35 -1.82
C SER A 170 -5.63 -32.56 -2.67
N PRO A 171 -5.50 -32.58 -4.00
CA PRO A 171 -6.34 -31.80 -4.88
C PRO A 171 -7.83 -32.26 -4.79
N GLY A 172 -8.74 -31.28 -4.87
CA GLY A 172 -10.17 -31.54 -4.92
C GLY A 172 -10.83 -31.94 -3.60
N ARG A 173 -10.13 -31.88 -2.47
CA ARG A 173 -10.76 -32.12 -1.16
C ARG A 173 -11.48 -30.88 -0.66
N GLU A 174 -12.67 -31.07 -0.10
CA GLU A 174 -13.43 -30.00 0.55
C GLU A 174 -12.74 -29.44 1.80
N MET A 175 -11.92 -30.26 2.49
CA MET A 175 -11.14 -29.89 3.66
C MET A 175 -9.66 -30.16 3.42
N LEU A 176 -8.86 -29.12 3.55
CA LEU A 176 -7.41 -29.15 3.42
C LEU A 176 -6.75 -28.89 4.76
N THR A 177 -5.89 -29.79 5.20
CA THR A 177 -5.06 -29.57 6.38
C THR A 177 -3.73 -28.95 5.95
N VAL A 178 -3.47 -27.71 6.37
CA VAL A 178 -2.20 -27.02 6.17
C VAL A 178 -1.28 -27.32 7.35
N ARG A 179 -0.07 -27.84 7.06
CA ARG A 179 0.89 -28.31 8.05
C ARG A 179 2.22 -27.56 7.92
N LEU A 180 3.12 -27.74 8.88
CA LEU A 180 4.44 -27.09 8.87
C LEU A 180 5.24 -27.38 7.60
N HIS A 181 5.21 -28.60 7.08
CA HIS A 181 5.94 -28.96 5.87
C HIS A 181 5.35 -28.34 4.57
N ASP A 182 4.23 -27.67 4.66
CA ASP A 182 3.67 -26.89 3.57
C ASP A 182 4.27 -25.46 3.51
N LEU A 183 5.03 -25.05 4.54
CA LEU A 183 5.70 -23.76 4.56
C LEU A 183 6.93 -23.73 3.65
N PRO A 184 7.36 -22.56 3.16
CA PRO A 184 8.63 -22.41 2.47
C PRO A 184 9.81 -22.84 3.37
N GLU A 185 10.87 -23.36 2.76
CA GLU A 185 12.05 -23.88 3.47
C GLU A 185 12.70 -22.85 4.39
N ASN A 186 12.80 -21.60 3.97
CA ASN A 186 13.37 -20.52 4.78
C ASN A 186 12.57 -20.25 6.06
N VAL A 187 11.24 -20.41 6.01
CA VAL A 187 10.37 -20.24 7.19
C VAL A 187 10.51 -21.45 8.12
N MET A 188 10.58 -22.65 7.56
CA MET A 188 10.81 -23.88 8.33
C MET A 188 12.18 -23.89 9.02
N ALA A 189 13.23 -23.48 8.30
CA ALA A 189 14.59 -23.44 8.84
C ALA A 189 14.78 -22.42 9.97
N ALA A 190 13.99 -21.33 9.97
CA ALA A 190 14.01 -20.34 11.02
C ALA A 190 13.19 -20.75 12.27
N THR A 191 12.51 -21.91 12.22
CA THR A 191 11.73 -22.41 13.35
C THR A 191 12.65 -23.07 14.37
N PRO A 192 12.68 -22.64 15.63
CA PRO A 192 13.46 -23.31 16.66
C PRO A 192 13.06 -24.79 16.73
N ALA A 193 14.05 -25.67 16.71
CA ALA A 193 13.82 -27.08 17.01
C ALA A 193 13.20 -27.16 18.42
N LEU A 194 12.11 -27.90 18.56
CA LEU A 194 11.52 -28.17 19.85
C LEU A 194 12.54 -28.96 20.69
N SER A 195 13.11 -28.32 21.70
CA SER A 195 13.67 -29.03 22.84
C SER A 195 12.54 -29.54 23.73
#